data_b9fb99cf5acb0ae505aac26609773699
#
_entry.id   b9fb99cf5acb0ae505aac26609773699
#
_cell.length_a   1.000
_cell.length_b   1.000
_cell.length_c   1.000
_cell.angle_alpha   90.00
_cell.angle_beta   90.00
_cell.angle_gamma   90.00
#
_symmetry.space_group_name_H-M   'P 1'
#
loop_
_entity.id
_entity.type
_entity.pdbx_description
1 polymer ?
#
loop_
_entity_poly.entity_id
_entity_poly.type
_entity_poly.pdbx_seq_one_letter_code
_entity_poly.pdbx_strand_id
1 'polypeptide(L)'
;MTPDLDFAWPLRTDDYWLGNLHEVSDAEAARHLERGKQLSLSLLYWMQSEAPRTDGKQGWPGLRLRHDQTGTEDGLAKYPYIRESRRILAEFTVVEHHVGAEARMKTTGKKLEEVTAEQFPDSVGVGSYRIDLHPSSGGDNYIDVSSLPFQIPLGALLPRRMENLIAAAKNIGVTHITNGCYRLHPVEWNIGESAGCLAAAAVKGSTSPKTFRRDPKKLATFQTSLRAQGIETHWPHITPR
;
A
#
# COMPACT_ATOMS: atom_id res chain seq x y z
N MET A 1 -6.10 -10.53 -9.66
CA MET A 1 -7.21 -9.94 -8.89
C MET A 1 -7.34 -10.82 -7.68
N THR A 2 -6.98 -10.35 -6.50
CA THR A 2 -7.27 -11.06 -5.27
C THR A 2 -8.73 -10.89 -5.00
N PRO A 3 -9.41 -11.95 -4.76
CA PRO A 3 -10.80 -11.89 -4.41
C PRO A 3 -10.97 -11.25 -3.05
N ASP A 4 -11.70 -10.17 -3.00
CA ASP A 4 -12.15 -9.51 -1.79
C ASP A 4 -13.62 -9.83 -1.57
N LEU A 5 -14.00 -10.35 -0.45
CA LEU A 5 -15.40 -10.59 -0.13
C LEU A 5 -15.85 -9.72 1.03
N ASP A 6 -16.41 -8.63 0.70
CA ASP A 6 -17.37 -7.98 1.60
C ASP A 6 -18.74 -7.95 0.92
N PHE A 7 -19.57 -8.94 1.24
CA PHE A 7 -20.94 -9.05 0.75
C PHE A 7 -21.97 -8.40 1.68
N ALA A 8 -21.56 -7.44 2.47
CA ALA A 8 -22.57 -6.57 3.04
C ALA A 8 -22.97 -5.57 1.99
N TRP A 9 -24.10 -5.78 1.37
CA TRP A 9 -24.77 -4.89 0.42
C TRP A 9 -24.13 -3.52 0.18
N PRO A 10 -23.86 -3.18 -1.05
CA PRO A 10 -23.71 -4.04 -2.21
C PRO A 10 -22.31 -4.64 -2.24
N LEU A 11 -22.11 -5.71 -2.97
CA LEU A 11 -20.81 -6.29 -3.29
C LEU A 11 -19.72 -5.23 -3.37
N ARG A 12 -18.87 -5.14 -2.35
CA ARG A 12 -17.82 -4.13 -2.31
C ARG A 12 -16.51 -4.66 -2.83
N THR A 13 -16.23 -5.92 -2.55
CA THR A 13 -14.93 -6.51 -2.85
C THR A 13 -15.05 -8.02 -3.02
N ASP A 14 -14.03 -8.64 -3.56
CA ASP A 14 -13.89 -10.07 -3.71
C ASP A 14 -12.61 -10.62 -3.02
N ASP A 15 -12.23 -10.04 -1.86
CA ASP A 15 -11.09 -10.52 -1.06
C ASP A 15 -11.35 -11.92 -0.51
N TYR A 16 -10.44 -12.85 -0.78
CA TYR A 16 -10.44 -14.15 -0.14
C TYR A 16 -9.74 -14.08 1.22
N TRP A 17 -10.43 -13.55 2.23
CA TRP A 17 -9.90 -13.33 3.58
C TRP A 17 -9.82 -14.58 4.46
N LEU A 18 -10.37 -15.73 3.99
CA LEU A 18 -10.32 -17.01 4.69
C LEU A 18 -9.00 -17.75 4.50
N GLY A 19 -8.11 -17.25 3.64
CA GLY A 19 -6.85 -17.88 3.30
C GLY A 19 -5.65 -17.23 3.99
N ASN A 20 -4.68 -18.06 4.35
CA ASN A 20 -3.37 -17.64 4.83
C ASN A 20 -2.28 -18.21 3.94
N LEU A 21 -1.35 -17.36 3.50
CA LEU A 21 -0.19 -17.76 2.69
C LEU A 21 1.13 -17.72 3.50
N HIS A 22 1.04 -17.40 4.80
CA HIS A 22 2.19 -17.25 5.67
C HIS A 22 2.24 -18.40 6.69
N GLU A 23 3.40 -19.04 6.84
CA GLU A 23 3.61 -20.14 7.78
C GLU A 23 2.66 -21.34 7.59
N VAL A 24 2.28 -21.59 6.33
CA VAL A 24 1.49 -22.76 5.94
C VAL A 24 2.30 -23.63 4.97
N SER A 25 1.89 -24.87 4.77
CA SER A 25 2.52 -25.76 3.78
C SER A 25 2.25 -25.27 2.35
N ASP A 26 3.12 -25.67 1.40
CA ASP A 26 2.94 -25.32 -0.02
C ASP A 26 1.60 -25.85 -0.57
N ALA A 27 1.17 -27.03 -0.15
CA ALA A 27 -0.11 -27.60 -0.53
C ALA A 27 -1.29 -26.78 -0.01
N GLU A 28 -1.18 -26.25 1.19
CA GLU A 28 -2.19 -25.38 1.79
C GLU A 28 -2.23 -24.01 1.13
N ALA A 29 -1.07 -23.41 0.89
CA ALA A 29 -0.96 -22.18 0.12
C ALA A 29 -1.58 -22.31 -1.28
N ALA A 30 -1.26 -23.41 -2.00
CA ALA A 30 -1.84 -23.69 -3.32
C ALA A 30 -3.37 -23.81 -3.25
N ARG A 31 -3.89 -24.49 -2.22
CA ARG A 31 -5.34 -24.60 -2.01
C ARG A 31 -6.00 -23.24 -1.77
N HIS A 32 -5.38 -22.37 -1.01
CA HIS A 32 -5.91 -21.01 -0.77
C HIS A 32 -5.89 -20.15 -2.04
N LEU A 33 -4.83 -20.24 -2.83
CA LEU A 33 -4.74 -19.57 -4.13
C LEU A 33 -5.83 -20.03 -5.09
N GLU A 34 -6.06 -21.34 -5.17
CA GLU A 34 -7.12 -21.90 -6.02
C GLU A 34 -8.52 -21.45 -5.55
N ARG A 35 -8.79 -21.47 -4.26
CA ARG A 35 -10.07 -20.95 -3.71
C ARG A 35 -10.26 -19.46 -3.99
N GLY A 36 -9.19 -18.66 -3.94
CA GLY A 36 -9.23 -17.27 -4.35
C GLY A 36 -9.63 -17.10 -5.83
N LYS A 37 -9.10 -17.93 -6.73
CA LYS A 37 -9.51 -17.97 -8.15
C LYS A 37 -10.98 -18.35 -8.29
N GLN A 38 -11.43 -19.38 -7.59
CA GLN A 38 -12.83 -19.84 -7.63
C GLN A 38 -13.79 -18.74 -7.18
N LEU A 39 -13.41 -17.96 -6.20
CA LEU A 39 -14.22 -16.83 -5.77
C LEU A 39 -14.35 -15.76 -6.86
N SER A 40 -13.24 -15.36 -7.50
CA SER A 40 -13.27 -14.41 -8.62
C SER A 40 -14.14 -14.92 -9.78
N LEU A 41 -14.05 -16.22 -10.10
CA LEU A 41 -14.88 -16.85 -11.14
C LEU A 41 -16.37 -16.91 -10.73
N SER A 42 -16.67 -17.15 -9.46
CA SER A 42 -18.03 -17.13 -8.94
C SER A 42 -18.66 -15.74 -9.06
N LEU A 43 -17.90 -14.68 -8.76
CA LEU A 43 -18.35 -13.31 -8.97
C LEU A 43 -18.65 -13.03 -10.45
N LEU A 44 -17.75 -13.45 -11.36
CA LEU A 44 -17.98 -13.30 -12.80
C LEU A 44 -19.25 -14.04 -13.23
N TYR A 45 -19.43 -15.28 -12.77
CA TYR A 45 -20.63 -16.07 -13.09
C TYR A 45 -21.89 -15.37 -12.60
N TRP A 46 -21.92 -14.90 -11.38
CA TRP A 46 -23.04 -14.13 -10.85
C TRP A 46 -23.30 -12.87 -11.67
N MET A 47 -22.27 -12.14 -12.06
CA MET A 47 -22.41 -10.96 -12.92
C MET A 47 -22.99 -11.33 -14.30
N GLN A 48 -22.64 -12.50 -14.83
CA GLN A 48 -23.16 -12.96 -16.14
C GLN A 48 -24.61 -13.39 -16.07
N SER A 49 -25.07 -13.98 -14.95
CA SER A 49 -26.35 -14.69 -14.87
C SER A 49 -27.42 -13.95 -14.04
N GLU A 50 -27.05 -13.35 -12.91
CA GLU A 50 -28.02 -12.95 -11.87
C GLU A 50 -27.94 -11.48 -11.46
N ALA A 51 -26.83 -10.81 -11.68
CA ALA A 51 -26.65 -9.44 -11.22
C ALA A 51 -27.75 -8.50 -11.76
N PRO A 52 -28.40 -7.70 -10.91
CA PRO A 52 -29.51 -6.84 -11.33
C PRO A 52 -29.03 -5.75 -12.28
N ARG A 53 -29.82 -5.47 -13.31
CA ARG A 53 -29.56 -4.46 -14.32
C ARG A 53 -30.48 -3.26 -14.15
N THR A 54 -30.01 -2.12 -14.63
CA THR A 54 -30.82 -0.88 -14.60
C THR A 54 -32.05 -0.92 -15.53
N ASP A 55 -32.05 -1.82 -16.51
CA ASP A 55 -33.20 -2.06 -17.41
C ASP A 55 -34.22 -3.09 -16.88
N GLY A 56 -34.09 -3.50 -15.62
CA GLY A 56 -34.97 -4.47 -14.94
C GLY A 56 -34.67 -5.93 -15.28
N LYS A 57 -33.67 -6.21 -16.11
CA LYS A 57 -33.21 -7.58 -16.42
C LYS A 57 -32.14 -8.04 -15.43
N GLN A 58 -31.70 -9.27 -15.61
CA GLN A 58 -30.63 -9.86 -14.83
C GLN A 58 -29.48 -10.31 -15.74
N GLY A 59 -28.27 -10.22 -15.20
CA GLY A 59 -27.06 -10.72 -15.83
C GLY A 59 -26.57 -9.94 -17.05
N TRP A 60 -25.28 -10.00 -17.27
CA TRP A 60 -24.59 -9.48 -18.45
C TRP A 60 -23.85 -10.64 -19.14
N PRO A 61 -24.52 -11.47 -19.94
CA PRO A 61 -23.91 -12.70 -20.52
C PRO A 61 -22.74 -12.42 -21.47
N GLY A 62 -22.55 -11.19 -21.88
CA GLY A 62 -21.43 -10.75 -22.70
C GLY A 62 -20.13 -10.48 -21.93
N LEU A 63 -20.17 -10.47 -20.58
CA LEU A 63 -18.95 -10.31 -19.77
C LEU A 63 -18.05 -11.52 -19.93
N ARG A 64 -16.75 -11.28 -20.02
CA ARG A 64 -15.72 -12.33 -20.09
C ARG A 64 -14.37 -11.81 -19.60
N LEU A 65 -13.53 -12.73 -19.16
CA LEU A 65 -12.15 -12.44 -18.85
C LEU A 65 -11.35 -12.14 -20.13
N ARG A 66 -10.36 -11.29 -20.00
CA ARG A 66 -9.53 -10.81 -21.12
C ARG A 66 -8.19 -11.54 -21.12
N HIS A 67 -8.18 -12.80 -21.59
CA HIS A 67 -6.97 -13.61 -21.76
C HIS A 67 -5.88 -12.88 -22.57
N ASP A 68 -6.31 -12.13 -23.58
CA ASP A 68 -5.45 -11.33 -24.44
C ASP A 68 -4.72 -10.18 -23.69
N GLN A 69 -5.28 -9.72 -22.57
CA GLN A 69 -4.67 -8.69 -21.73
C GLN A 69 -3.85 -9.25 -20.58
N THR A 70 -4.31 -10.33 -19.95
CA THR A 70 -3.60 -10.94 -18.82
C THR A 70 -2.46 -11.85 -19.26
N GLY A 71 -2.56 -12.41 -20.48
CA GLY A 71 -1.60 -13.40 -20.99
C GLY A 71 -1.64 -14.73 -20.24
N THR A 72 -2.78 -15.05 -19.60
CA THR A 72 -3.01 -16.30 -18.85
C THR A 72 -4.11 -17.10 -19.50
N GLU A 73 -4.06 -18.44 -19.34
CA GLU A 73 -5.08 -19.34 -19.90
C GLU A 73 -6.45 -19.15 -19.27
N ASP A 74 -6.50 -18.83 -17.98
CA ASP A 74 -7.73 -18.61 -17.21
C ASP A 74 -8.25 -17.15 -17.31
N GLY A 75 -7.49 -16.24 -17.93
CA GLY A 75 -7.85 -14.83 -18.05
C GLY A 75 -7.79 -14.05 -16.73
N LEU A 76 -7.36 -14.66 -15.64
CA LEU A 76 -7.09 -14.01 -14.37
C LEU A 76 -5.68 -13.41 -14.35
N ALA A 77 -5.39 -12.57 -13.36
CA ALA A 77 -4.05 -12.03 -13.17
C ALA A 77 -3.03 -13.16 -12.95
N LYS A 78 -1.82 -13.00 -13.51
CA LYS A 78 -0.74 -14.00 -13.43
C LYS A 78 -0.35 -14.32 -11.98
N TYR A 79 -0.45 -13.34 -11.09
CA TYR A 79 -0.18 -13.50 -9.66
C TYR A 79 -1.35 -12.95 -8.84
N PRO A 80 -1.67 -13.53 -7.69
CA PRO A 80 -2.66 -12.96 -6.79
C PRO A 80 -2.17 -11.61 -6.28
N TYR A 81 -3.08 -10.68 -6.08
CA TYR A 81 -2.79 -9.45 -5.36
C TYR A 81 -2.82 -9.74 -3.86
N ILE A 82 -1.68 -9.61 -3.20
CA ILE A 82 -1.60 -9.70 -1.75
C ILE A 82 -1.67 -8.28 -1.20
N ARG A 83 -2.80 -7.92 -0.63
CA ARG A 83 -3.09 -6.56 -0.17
C ARG A 83 -2.14 -6.14 0.95
N GLU A 84 -2.11 -6.93 2.01
CA GLU A 84 -1.26 -6.70 3.16
C GLU A 84 -0.25 -7.83 3.29
N SER A 85 0.99 -7.47 3.54
CA SER A 85 2.10 -8.40 3.50
C SER A 85 3.09 -8.10 4.62
N ARG A 86 4.20 -8.82 4.61
CA ARG A 86 5.31 -8.59 5.52
C ARG A 86 5.90 -7.21 5.31
N ARG A 87 6.25 -6.56 6.39
CA ARG A 87 6.93 -5.26 6.42
C ARG A 87 8.31 -5.45 7.06
N ILE A 88 9.27 -4.67 6.60
CA ILE A 88 10.63 -4.73 7.18
C ILE A 88 10.64 -4.17 8.60
N LEU A 89 11.55 -4.66 9.43
CA LEU A 89 11.96 -3.99 10.66
C LEU A 89 12.91 -2.85 10.26
N ALA A 90 12.33 -1.68 10.01
CA ALA A 90 13.02 -0.51 9.52
C ALA A 90 13.70 0.31 10.62
N GLU A 91 14.60 1.22 10.25
CA GLU A 91 15.19 2.20 11.17
C GLU A 91 14.15 3.15 11.75
N PHE A 92 13.04 3.38 11.02
CA PHE A 92 11.88 4.15 11.47
C PHE A 92 10.59 3.41 11.10
N THR A 93 9.59 3.45 11.97
CA THR A 93 8.28 2.88 11.71
C THR A 93 7.22 3.98 11.78
N VAL A 94 6.50 4.17 10.69
CA VAL A 94 5.35 5.09 10.68
C VAL A 94 4.20 4.45 11.43
N VAL A 95 3.65 5.18 12.39
CA VAL A 95 2.50 4.77 13.20
C VAL A 95 1.32 5.73 12.98
N GLU A 96 0.13 5.34 13.40
CA GLU A 96 -1.10 6.11 13.21
C GLU A 96 -0.97 7.56 13.68
N HIS A 97 -0.32 7.78 14.83
CA HIS A 97 -0.10 9.13 15.39
C HIS A 97 0.65 10.09 14.46
N HIS A 98 1.33 9.58 13.44
CA HIS A 98 2.02 10.42 12.46
C HIS A 98 1.10 10.93 11.34
N VAL A 99 0.04 10.18 11.01
CA VAL A 99 -0.74 10.42 9.78
C VAL A 99 -2.26 10.43 9.97
N GLY A 100 -2.79 9.70 10.95
CA GLY A 100 -4.23 9.62 11.21
C GLY A 100 -4.78 10.96 11.68
N ALA A 101 -5.86 11.45 11.07
CA ALA A 101 -6.40 12.78 11.37
C ALA A 101 -6.77 12.92 12.86
N GLU A 102 -7.57 11.97 13.37
CA GLU A 102 -8.00 11.97 14.77
C GLU A 102 -6.83 11.78 15.75
N ALA A 103 -5.92 10.87 15.42
CA ALA A 103 -4.73 10.60 16.23
C ALA A 103 -3.83 11.85 16.32
N ARG A 104 -3.66 12.57 15.22
CA ARG A 104 -2.90 13.83 15.18
C ARG A 104 -3.59 14.95 15.97
N MET A 105 -4.91 15.08 15.85
CA MET A 105 -5.69 16.04 16.67
C MET A 105 -5.47 15.78 18.16
N LYS A 106 -5.59 14.53 18.59
CA LYS A 106 -5.36 14.13 20.00
C LYS A 106 -3.93 14.42 20.46
N THR A 107 -2.94 14.16 19.61
CA THR A 107 -1.52 14.33 19.95
C THR A 107 -1.11 15.81 19.98
N THR A 108 -1.65 16.65 19.09
CA THR A 108 -1.23 18.03 18.95
C THR A 108 -2.14 19.03 19.67
N GLY A 109 -3.34 18.63 20.08
CA GLY A 109 -4.39 19.51 20.61
C GLY A 109 -5.02 20.44 19.57
N LYS A 110 -4.69 20.28 18.28
CA LYS A 110 -5.19 21.10 17.18
C LYS A 110 -6.55 20.61 16.68
N LYS A 111 -7.33 21.51 16.08
CA LYS A 111 -8.56 21.16 15.36
C LYS A 111 -8.25 20.57 13.99
N LEU A 112 -9.25 19.96 13.36
CA LEU A 112 -9.10 19.32 12.05
C LEU A 112 -8.61 20.29 10.96
N GLU A 113 -9.05 21.53 11.01
CA GLU A 113 -8.70 22.56 10.03
C GLU A 113 -7.24 23.05 10.14
N GLU A 114 -6.59 22.76 11.26
CA GLU A 114 -5.23 23.23 11.59
C GLU A 114 -4.21 22.12 11.68
N VAL A 115 -4.69 20.86 11.79
CA VAL A 115 -3.81 19.73 12.00
C VAL A 115 -3.19 19.28 10.67
N THR A 116 -1.90 18.90 10.73
CA THR A 116 -1.17 18.30 9.62
C THR A 116 -0.56 16.98 10.05
N ALA A 117 -0.26 16.11 9.09
CA ALA A 117 0.57 14.94 9.36
C ALA A 117 1.94 15.35 9.92
N GLU A 118 2.60 14.41 10.58
CA GLU A 118 3.98 14.60 11.05
C GLU A 118 4.89 14.97 9.89
N GLN A 119 5.77 15.95 10.13
CA GLN A 119 6.76 16.37 9.15
C GLN A 119 8.07 15.65 9.44
N PHE A 120 8.57 14.91 8.47
CA PHE A 120 9.80 14.14 8.62
C PHE A 120 10.99 14.86 8.00
N PRO A 121 12.04 15.19 8.78
CA PRO A 121 13.25 15.81 8.25
C PRO A 121 13.91 14.99 7.15
N ASP A 122 13.76 13.66 7.19
CA ASP A 122 14.28 12.71 6.23
C ASP A 122 13.24 12.29 5.17
N SER A 123 12.25 13.14 4.88
CA SER A 123 11.24 12.84 3.86
C SER A 123 11.85 12.68 2.49
N VAL A 124 11.44 11.62 1.79
CA VAL A 124 11.86 11.29 0.41
C VAL A 124 10.68 11.16 -0.54
N GLY A 125 9.47 11.42 -0.06
CA GLY A 125 8.27 11.31 -0.86
C GLY A 125 7.03 11.78 -0.13
N VAL A 126 5.91 11.77 -0.82
CA VAL A 126 4.60 12.16 -0.29
C VAL A 126 3.53 11.14 -0.64
N GLY A 127 2.45 11.13 0.12
CA GLY A 127 1.29 10.28 -0.13
C GLY A 127 0.02 10.86 0.48
N SER A 128 -1.11 10.43 -0.05
CA SER A 128 -2.43 10.80 0.48
C SER A 128 -3.41 9.69 0.18
N TYR A 129 -3.92 9.05 1.20
CA TYR A 129 -5.02 8.10 1.14
C TYR A 129 -5.56 7.84 2.54
N ARG A 130 -6.79 7.39 2.64
CA ARG A 130 -7.39 6.97 3.91
C ARG A 130 -6.67 5.75 4.48
N ILE A 131 -6.73 5.56 5.78
CA ILE A 131 -6.33 4.28 6.39
C ILE A 131 -7.47 3.31 6.13
N ASP A 132 -7.30 2.50 5.10
CA ASP A 132 -8.28 1.55 4.58
C ASP A 132 -7.74 0.13 4.76
N LEU A 133 -8.36 -0.63 5.66
CA LEU A 133 -8.00 -2.01 5.98
C LEU A 133 -9.22 -2.90 5.81
N HIS A 134 -8.99 -4.05 5.21
CA HIS A 134 -10.00 -5.06 5.00
C HIS A 134 -9.96 -6.12 6.11
N PRO A 135 -11.03 -6.90 6.31
CA PRO A 135 -11.02 -8.03 7.24
C PRO A 135 -9.87 -8.98 6.95
N SER A 136 -9.25 -9.52 7.99
CA SER A 136 -8.16 -10.48 7.89
C SER A 136 -8.54 -11.85 8.46
N SER A 137 -7.78 -12.88 8.08
CA SER A 137 -7.90 -14.22 8.68
C SER A 137 -7.57 -14.23 10.19
N GLY A 138 -6.95 -13.16 10.71
CA GLY A 138 -6.70 -12.96 12.13
C GLY A 138 -7.91 -12.50 12.93
N GLY A 139 -9.03 -12.21 12.26
CA GLY A 139 -10.26 -11.74 12.90
C GLY A 139 -10.37 -10.22 13.01
N ASP A 140 -9.49 -9.48 12.33
CA ASP A 140 -9.59 -8.02 12.28
C ASP A 140 -10.80 -7.60 11.43
N ASN A 141 -11.46 -6.54 11.86
CA ASN A 141 -12.58 -5.95 11.13
C ASN A 141 -12.10 -4.95 10.06
N TYR A 142 -13.04 -4.57 9.21
CA TYR A 142 -12.85 -3.46 8.28
C TYR A 142 -12.61 -2.15 9.04
N ILE A 143 -11.58 -1.41 8.63
CA ILE A 143 -11.22 -0.10 9.18
C ILE A 143 -11.12 0.89 8.01
N ASP A 144 -11.87 1.97 8.11
CA ASP A 144 -11.80 3.09 7.15
C ASP A 144 -11.82 4.41 7.92
N VAL A 145 -10.64 4.96 8.19
CA VAL A 145 -10.49 6.19 8.95
C VAL A 145 -9.68 7.23 8.17
N SER A 146 -9.95 8.50 8.46
CA SER A 146 -9.29 9.61 7.79
C SER A 146 -7.81 9.70 8.13
N SER A 147 -6.99 9.89 7.12
CA SER A 147 -5.60 10.32 7.25
C SER A 147 -5.40 11.72 6.66
N LEU A 148 -4.35 12.35 7.08
CA LEU A 148 -3.88 13.62 6.52
C LEU A 148 -2.92 13.33 5.36
N PRO A 149 -2.75 14.23 4.38
CA PRO A 149 -1.66 14.14 3.42
C PRO A 149 -0.33 14.04 4.14
N PHE A 150 0.45 13.01 3.83
CA PHE A 150 1.61 12.60 4.62
C PHE A 150 2.90 12.55 3.79
N GLN A 151 4.01 12.42 4.49
CA GLN A 151 5.34 12.24 3.91
C GLN A 151 5.82 10.79 4.07
N ILE A 152 6.80 10.41 3.27
CA ILE A 152 7.48 9.11 3.30
C ILE A 152 8.86 9.31 3.88
N PRO A 153 9.11 8.92 5.15
CA PRO A 153 10.44 9.08 5.75
C PRO A 153 11.44 8.06 5.20
N LEU A 154 12.66 8.50 4.90
CA LEU A 154 13.75 7.64 4.43
C LEU A 154 14.02 6.47 5.37
N GLY A 155 13.92 6.70 6.68
CA GLY A 155 14.13 5.68 7.68
C GLY A 155 13.16 4.50 7.59
N ALA A 156 11.98 4.68 6.97
CA ALA A 156 11.02 3.59 6.75
C ALA A 156 11.46 2.65 5.62
N LEU A 157 12.31 3.11 4.69
CA LEU A 157 12.83 2.28 3.59
C LEU A 157 14.05 1.44 4.01
N LEU A 158 14.70 1.74 5.13
CA LEU A 158 15.99 1.20 5.53
C LEU A 158 15.85 0.12 6.61
N PRO A 159 16.20 -1.15 6.33
CA PRO A 159 16.15 -2.22 7.33
C PRO A 159 17.16 -1.98 8.47
N ARG A 160 16.81 -2.35 9.70
CA ARG A 160 17.70 -2.21 10.85
C ARG A 160 19.00 -3.00 10.73
N ARG A 161 18.94 -4.23 10.21
CA ARG A 161 20.08 -5.17 10.21
C ARG A 161 20.84 -5.24 8.89
N MET A 162 20.18 -4.95 7.76
CA MET A 162 20.78 -5.08 6.44
C MET A 162 21.33 -3.73 5.97
N GLU A 163 22.54 -3.72 5.45
CA GLU A 163 23.21 -2.48 4.97
C GLU A 163 22.99 -2.22 3.48
N ASN A 164 22.72 -3.26 2.69
CA ASN A 164 22.62 -3.23 1.23
C ASN A 164 21.21 -3.62 0.72
N LEU A 165 20.19 -3.38 1.53
CA LEU A 165 18.80 -3.63 1.18
C LEU A 165 17.99 -2.35 1.39
N ILE A 166 17.07 -2.07 0.46
CA ILE A 166 16.13 -0.96 0.52
C ILE A 166 14.74 -1.54 0.23
N ALA A 167 13.76 -1.23 1.06
CA ALA A 167 12.37 -1.54 0.74
C ALA A 167 11.84 -0.52 -0.28
N ALA A 168 11.16 -1.00 -1.34
CA ALA A 168 10.81 -0.18 -2.48
C ALA A 168 9.31 -0.21 -2.85
N ALA A 169 8.46 -0.70 -1.96
CA ALA A 169 7.02 -0.73 -2.13
C ALA A 169 6.33 -0.77 -0.76
N LYS A 170 5.12 -1.36 -0.66
CA LYS A 170 4.31 -1.45 0.57
C LYS A 170 4.95 -2.18 1.76
N ASN A 171 6.10 -2.80 1.56
CA ASN A 171 6.87 -3.51 2.59
C ASN A 171 7.79 -2.65 3.45
N ILE A 172 7.66 -1.33 3.38
CA ILE A 172 8.42 -0.38 4.20
C ILE A 172 8.07 -0.49 5.70
N GLY A 173 8.76 0.26 6.53
CA GLY A 173 8.53 0.35 7.97
C GLY A 173 7.24 1.07 8.33
N VAL A 174 6.13 0.37 8.27
CA VAL A 174 4.80 0.82 8.68
C VAL A 174 4.17 -0.21 9.62
N THR A 175 3.18 0.21 10.42
CA THR A 175 2.32 -0.72 11.16
C THR A 175 1.26 -1.33 10.25
N HIS A 176 0.49 -2.30 10.74
CA HIS A 176 -0.68 -2.81 10.05
C HIS A 176 -1.64 -1.64 9.71
N ILE A 177 -1.92 -0.78 10.68
CA ILE A 177 -2.81 0.37 10.51
C ILE A 177 -2.30 1.32 9.41
N THR A 178 -1.07 1.78 9.50
CA THR A 178 -0.54 2.74 8.51
C THR A 178 -0.22 2.12 7.16
N ASN A 179 -0.06 0.79 7.08
CA ASN A 179 0.00 0.11 5.79
C ASN A 179 -1.26 0.41 4.95
N GLY A 180 -2.43 0.56 5.58
CA GLY A 180 -3.70 0.89 4.92
C GLY A 180 -3.63 2.11 4.01
N CYS A 181 -2.84 3.13 4.35
CA CYS A 181 -2.67 4.32 3.50
C CYS A 181 -1.33 4.34 2.72
N TYR A 182 -0.30 3.59 3.13
CA TYR A 182 0.98 3.55 2.42
C TYR A 182 1.06 2.52 1.29
N ARG A 183 0.11 1.59 1.18
CA ARG A 183 0.10 0.51 0.18
C ARG A 183 -0.62 0.84 -1.13
N LEU A 184 -0.97 2.10 -1.35
CA LEU A 184 -1.65 2.53 -2.56
C LEU A 184 -0.66 2.74 -3.71
N HIS A 185 -1.08 2.41 -4.92
CA HIS A 185 -0.21 2.44 -6.09
C HIS A 185 0.55 3.77 -6.28
N PRO A 186 -0.07 4.96 -6.16
CA PRO A 186 0.67 6.22 -6.26
C PRO A 186 1.73 6.38 -5.17
N VAL A 187 1.45 5.91 -3.95
CA VAL A 187 2.38 5.97 -2.81
C VAL A 187 3.52 4.97 -3.02
N GLU A 188 3.19 3.73 -3.42
CA GLU A 188 4.19 2.71 -3.75
C GLU A 188 5.11 3.14 -4.90
N TRP A 189 4.55 3.83 -5.90
CA TRP A 189 5.32 4.42 -6.99
C TRP A 189 6.36 5.41 -6.44
N ASN A 190 5.93 6.36 -5.63
CA ASN A 190 6.83 7.36 -5.04
C ASN A 190 7.91 6.73 -4.14
N ILE A 191 7.54 5.70 -3.35
CA ILE A 191 8.48 4.89 -2.57
C ILE A 191 9.52 4.25 -3.51
N GLY A 192 9.06 3.63 -4.61
CA GLY A 192 9.92 2.94 -5.58
C GLY A 192 10.90 3.87 -6.29
N GLU A 193 10.44 5.04 -6.73
CA GLU A 193 11.31 6.07 -7.33
C GLU A 193 12.41 6.51 -6.36
N SER A 194 12.03 6.85 -5.14
CA SER A 194 12.98 7.29 -4.11
C SER A 194 13.97 6.19 -3.73
N ALA A 195 13.50 4.94 -3.63
CA ALA A 195 14.35 3.78 -3.35
C ALA A 195 15.36 3.53 -4.49
N GLY A 196 14.90 3.64 -5.75
CA GLY A 196 15.76 3.52 -6.93
C GLY A 196 16.81 4.61 -6.99
N CYS A 197 16.42 5.86 -6.75
CA CYS A 197 17.36 6.99 -6.68
C CYS A 197 18.38 6.83 -5.54
N LEU A 198 17.93 6.33 -4.37
CA LEU A 198 18.82 6.05 -3.25
C LEU A 198 19.83 4.96 -3.58
N ALA A 199 19.37 3.87 -4.21
CA ALA A 199 20.24 2.78 -4.62
C ALA A 199 21.32 3.26 -5.61
N ALA A 200 20.91 4.03 -6.63
CA ALA A 200 21.84 4.62 -7.61
C ALA A 200 22.84 5.57 -6.95
N ALA A 201 22.40 6.42 -6.03
CA ALA A 201 23.27 7.34 -5.30
C ALA A 201 24.25 6.60 -4.40
N ALA A 202 23.81 5.54 -3.72
CA ALA A 202 24.65 4.70 -2.87
C ALA A 202 25.74 3.98 -3.66
N VAL A 203 25.40 3.40 -4.81
CA VAL A 203 26.36 2.74 -5.70
C VAL A 203 27.37 3.75 -6.25
N LYS A 204 26.90 4.89 -6.77
CA LYS A 204 27.75 5.96 -7.30
C LYS A 204 28.69 6.52 -6.23
N GLY A 205 28.24 6.63 -5.01
CA GLY A 205 29.02 7.13 -3.87
C GLY A 205 29.85 6.08 -3.16
N SER A 206 29.81 4.80 -3.60
CA SER A 206 30.44 3.65 -2.93
C SER A 206 30.17 3.62 -1.42
N THR A 207 28.90 3.83 -1.03
CA THR A 207 28.48 3.96 0.38
C THR A 207 27.18 3.20 0.68
N SER A 208 26.93 2.94 1.95
CA SER A 208 25.65 2.32 2.36
C SER A 208 24.48 3.31 2.20
N PRO A 209 23.28 2.85 1.78
CA PRO A 209 22.07 3.65 1.77
C PRO A 209 21.78 4.34 3.11
N LYS A 210 22.10 3.70 4.24
CA LYS A 210 21.94 4.27 5.58
C LYS A 210 22.76 5.52 5.84
N THR A 211 23.91 5.66 5.14
CA THR A 211 24.76 6.83 5.27
C THR A 211 24.04 8.11 4.87
N PHE A 212 23.12 8.04 3.89
CA PHE A 212 22.32 9.20 3.46
C PHE A 212 21.41 9.71 4.58
N ARG A 213 20.86 8.84 5.42
CA ARG A 213 20.04 9.23 6.55
C ARG A 213 20.88 9.74 7.73
N ARG A 214 22.04 9.14 7.95
CA ARG A 214 22.91 9.43 9.11
C ARG A 214 23.76 10.69 8.95
N ASP A 215 24.01 11.12 7.72
CA ASP A 215 24.77 12.31 7.39
C ASP A 215 23.84 13.42 6.87
N PRO A 216 23.62 14.50 7.65
CA PRO A 216 22.71 15.58 7.27
C PRO A 216 23.05 16.24 5.93
N LYS A 217 24.34 16.32 5.57
CA LYS A 217 24.76 16.92 4.29
C LYS A 217 24.41 16.00 3.11
N LYS A 218 24.63 14.70 3.27
CA LYS A 218 24.26 13.70 2.24
C LYS A 218 22.74 13.63 2.10
N LEU A 219 21.99 13.69 3.19
CA LEU A 219 20.54 13.72 3.19
C LEU A 219 20.02 14.94 2.40
N ALA A 220 20.49 16.14 2.75
CA ALA A 220 20.09 17.37 2.06
C ALA A 220 20.41 17.35 0.57
N THR A 221 21.60 16.84 0.19
CA THR A 221 21.99 16.67 -1.20
C THR A 221 21.09 15.68 -1.92
N PHE A 222 20.77 14.56 -1.28
CA PHE A 222 19.87 13.53 -1.83
C PHE A 222 18.45 14.07 -2.04
N GLN A 223 17.88 14.72 -1.03
CA GLN A 223 16.56 15.35 -1.14
C GLN A 223 16.52 16.41 -2.25
N THR A 224 17.60 17.18 -2.41
CA THR A 224 17.71 18.14 -3.51
C THR A 224 17.74 17.44 -4.86
N SER A 225 18.43 16.31 -4.98
CA SER A 225 18.45 15.53 -6.23
C SER A 225 17.10 14.90 -6.56
N LEU A 226 16.32 14.48 -5.58
CA LEU A 226 14.95 13.99 -5.77
C LEU A 226 14.06 15.09 -6.35
N ARG A 227 14.06 16.28 -5.73
CA ARG A 227 13.29 17.43 -6.21
C ARG A 227 13.68 17.89 -7.61
N ALA A 228 14.97 17.84 -7.93
CA ALA A 228 15.46 18.17 -9.27
C ALA A 228 14.95 17.18 -10.35
N GLN A 229 14.54 15.98 -9.96
CA GLN A 229 13.93 14.98 -10.84
C GLN A 229 12.38 15.03 -10.80
N GLY A 230 11.78 16.00 -10.10
CA GLY A 230 10.33 16.16 -9.99
C GLY A 230 9.69 15.29 -8.90
N ILE A 231 10.47 14.64 -8.04
CA ILE A 231 9.95 13.85 -6.93
C ILE A 231 9.67 14.79 -5.75
N GLU A 232 8.39 14.92 -5.42
CA GLU A 232 7.94 15.76 -4.30
C GLU A 232 8.32 15.11 -2.97
N THR A 233 9.00 15.87 -2.11
CA THR A 233 9.35 15.43 -0.74
C THR A 233 8.48 16.07 0.33
N HIS A 234 7.69 17.06 -0.05
CA HIS A 234 6.76 17.79 0.83
C HIS A 234 5.51 18.15 0.04
N TRP A 235 4.38 18.15 0.70
CA TRP A 235 3.15 18.68 0.11
C TRP A 235 3.24 20.21 -0.02
N PRO A 236 3.04 20.78 -1.21
CA PRO A 236 2.97 22.24 -1.35
C PRO A 236 1.61 22.71 -0.82
N HIS A 237 1.62 23.68 0.08
CA HIS A 237 0.46 24.46 0.53
C HIS A 237 -0.86 23.68 0.63
N ILE A 238 -0.93 22.70 1.54
CA ILE A 238 -2.17 21.97 1.79
C ILE A 238 -2.94 22.66 2.89
N THR A 239 -4.12 23.15 2.54
CA THR A 239 -5.14 23.49 3.53
C THR A 239 -5.94 22.22 3.81
N PRO A 240 -6.04 21.77 5.06
CA PRO A 240 -6.91 20.63 5.42
C PRO A 240 -8.35 20.93 4.97
N ARG A 241 -9.03 19.92 4.43
CA ARG A 241 -10.43 20.01 4.02
C ARG A 241 -11.29 19.11 4.86
#